data_cf6f2b2489ffca5c9983c0b0b8edd4a3
#
_entry.id   cf6f2b2489ffca5c9983c0b0b8edd4a3
#
_cell.length_a   1.000
_cell.length_b   1.000
_cell.length_c   1.000
_cell.angle_alpha   90.00
_cell.angle_beta   90.00
_cell.angle_gamma   90.00
#
_symmetry.space_group_name_H-M   'P 1'
#
loop_
_entity.id
_entity.type
_entity.pdbx_description
1 polymer ?
#
loop_
_entity_poly.entity_id
_entity_poly.type
_entity_poly.pdbx_seq_one_letter_code
_entity_poly.pdbx_strand_id
1 'polypeptide(L)'
;VTEPVPPEGALVRQIPLGHSNAFLIRGKRPVLVDTGLPGSAPKILAVIKEEGYNPWDLALIIITHAHIDHFGSAAALAGATGAPVLVSAGEADALARGESLPAKPASLPGRLMHLMIGKRAPKPELGVTPVIRVDAPYRLDGFGIDGEIIPTPGHTAGSLTVTLATGEDLVGDLVMGMFPAHRARLPVFAGDMGAVKESIRAVAAARPAIVYTGHGGPFTGADLAALIR
;
A
#
# COMPACT_ATOMS: atom_id res chain seq x y z
N VAL A 1 14.58 16.04 -10.41
CA VAL A 1 13.57 15.16 -11.02
C VAL A 1 12.23 15.69 -10.53
N THR A 2 11.41 16.21 -11.44
CA THR A 2 10.05 16.66 -11.12
C THR A 2 9.18 15.44 -10.84
N GLU A 3 8.35 15.50 -9.80
CA GLU A 3 7.33 14.47 -9.56
C GLU A 3 6.44 14.34 -10.81
N PRO A 4 6.07 13.12 -11.23
CA PRO A 4 5.13 12.96 -12.33
C PRO A 4 3.80 13.65 -11.96
N VAL A 5 3.32 14.49 -12.86
CA VAL A 5 2.03 15.15 -12.70
C VAL A 5 0.94 14.12 -12.95
N PRO A 6 -0.02 13.93 -12.03
CA PRO A 6 -1.14 13.03 -12.24
C PRO A 6 -1.87 13.40 -13.55
N PRO A 7 -2.31 12.41 -14.34
CA PRO A 7 -3.10 12.67 -15.54
C PRO A 7 -4.39 13.41 -15.18
N GLU A 8 -4.91 14.19 -16.12
CA GLU A 8 -6.22 14.81 -15.96
C GLU A 8 -7.28 13.71 -15.74
N GLY A 9 -8.01 13.81 -14.63
CA GLY A 9 -8.93 12.76 -14.21
C GLY A 9 -8.33 11.63 -13.38
N ALA A 10 -7.09 11.80 -12.86
CA ALA A 10 -6.48 10.84 -11.94
C ALA A 10 -7.43 10.49 -10.79
N LEU A 11 -7.63 9.18 -10.56
CA LEU A 11 -8.53 8.70 -9.52
C LEU A 11 -7.89 8.71 -8.14
N VAL A 12 -6.55 8.70 -8.05
CA VAL A 12 -5.84 8.51 -6.79
C VAL A 12 -5.48 9.83 -6.13
N ARG A 13 -5.90 10.00 -4.88
CA ARG A 13 -5.42 11.05 -3.97
C ARG A 13 -4.38 10.45 -3.02
N GLN A 14 -3.12 10.77 -3.18
CA GLN A 14 -2.07 10.41 -2.21
C GLN A 14 -2.25 11.20 -0.91
N ILE A 15 -2.10 10.51 0.23
CA ILE A 15 -2.20 11.05 1.58
C ILE A 15 -0.85 10.81 2.28
N PRO A 16 0.09 11.77 2.25
CA PRO A 16 1.36 11.62 2.96
C PRO A 16 1.14 11.61 4.47
N LEU A 17 1.59 10.56 5.15
CA LEU A 17 1.44 10.37 6.60
C LEU A 17 2.76 10.56 7.36
N GLY A 18 3.77 11.13 6.68
CA GLY A 18 5.09 11.40 7.24
C GLY A 18 6.06 10.24 7.09
N HIS A 19 5.72 9.05 7.56
CA HIS A 19 6.57 7.85 7.44
C HIS A 19 6.20 7.02 6.20
N SER A 20 4.92 6.83 5.96
CA SER A 20 4.38 6.12 4.80
C SER A 20 3.27 6.94 4.14
N ASN A 21 2.75 6.45 3.04
CA ASN A 21 1.60 7.01 2.34
C ASN A 21 0.37 6.11 2.50
N ALA A 22 -0.80 6.72 2.54
CA ALA A 22 -2.06 6.08 2.23
C ALA A 22 -2.64 6.70 0.95
N PHE A 23 -3.63 6.07 0.35
CA PHE A 23 -4.19 6.53 -0.92
C PHE A 23 -5.70 6.38 -0.91
N LEU A 24 -6.39 7.44 -1.33
CA LEU A 24 -7.83 7.40 -1.53
C LEU A 24 -8.11 7.31 -3.04
N ILE A 25 -8.71 6.21 -3.46
CA ILE A 25 -9.20 6.02 -4.83
C ILE A 25 -10.61 6.62 -4.89
N ARG A 26 -10.76 7.65 -5.72
CA ARG A 26 -12.06 8.33 -5.93
C ARG A 26 -13.01 7.45 -6.72
N GLY A 27 -14.28 7.53 -6.40
CA GLY A 27 -15.34 6.80 -7.08
C GLY A 27 -16.70 7.22 -6.52
N LYS A 28 -17.77 6.58 -6.93
CA LYS A 28 -19.09 6.81 -6.32
C LYS A 28 -19.05 6.58 -4.81
N ARG A 29 -18.29 5.58 -4.39
CA ARG A 29 -17.87 5.32 -3.02
C ARG A 29 -16.34 5.15 -3.04
N PRO A 30 -15.61 5.88 -2.19
CA PRO A 30 -14.15 5.82 -2.23
C PRO A 30 -13.61 4.50 -1.66
N VAL A 31 -12.40 4.14 -2.10
CA VAL A 31 -11.63 3.00 -1.57
C VAL A 31 -10.32 3.54 -0.99
N LEU A 32 -9.96 3.10 0.20
CA LEU A 32 -8.71 3.47 0.86
C LEU A 32 -7.68 2.34 0.69
N VAL A 33 -6.46 2.70 0.34
CA VAL A 33 -5.32 1.77 0.28
C VAL A 33 -4.29 2.22 1.32
N ASP A 34 -3.97 1.33 2.24
CA ASP A 34 -3.15 1.51 3.42
C ASP A 34 -3.65 2.58 4.40
N THR A 35 -3.13 2.56 5.62
CA THR A 35 -3.68 3.35 6.72
C THR A 35 -2.61 4.02 7.60
N GLY A 36 -1.35 3.87 7.24
CA GLY A 36 -0.24 4.47 7.97
C GLY A 36 0.02 3.83 9.35
N LEU A 37 0.84 4.50 10.13
CA LEU A 37 1.12 4.16 11.53
C LEU A 37 -0.12 4.33 12.42
N PRO A 38 -0.13 3.73 13.62
CA PRO A 38 -1.15 4.04 14.63
C PRO A 38 -1.26 5.54 14.87
N GLY A 39 -2.52 6.05 14.91
CA GLY A 39 -2.80 7.47 15.06
C GLY A 39 -2.96 8.25 13.75
N SER A 40 -2.83 7.63 12.57
CA SER A 40 -3.03 8.29 11.28
C SER A 40 -4.50 8.48 10.89
N ALA A 41 -5.43 7.77 11.54
CA ALA A 41 -6.86 7.79 11.21
C ALA A 41 -7.48 9.21 11.15
N PRO A 42 -7.22 10.15 12.09
CA PRO A 42 -7.78 11.48 12.03
C PRO A 42 -7.42 12.25 10.76
N LYS A 43 -6.16 12.12 10.30
CA LYS A 43 -5.70 12.77 9.07
C LYS A 43 -6.36 12.17 7.82
N ILE A 44 -6.49 10.85 7.77
CA ILE A 44 -7.17 10.16 6.66
C ILE A 44 -8.65 10.55 6.60
N LEU A 45 -9.34 10.55 7.75
CA LEU A 45 -10.74 10.98 7.83
C LEU A 45 -10.95 12.44 7.42
N ALA A 46 -9.99 13.32 7.72
CA ALA A 46 -10.01 14.70 7.25
C ALA A 46 -9.94 14.77 5.73
N VAL A 47 -9.00 14.03 5.11
CA VAL A 47 -8.87 14.00 3.65
C VAL A 47 -10.11 13.41 2.98
N ILE A 48 -10.72 12.36 3.53
CA ILE A 48 -11.99 11.81 3.01
C ILE A 48 -13.05 12.89 2.96
N LYS A 49 -13.16 13.72 4.01
CA LYS A 49 -14.11 14.85 4.05
C LYS A 49 -13.73 15.98 3.08
N GLU A 50 -12.46 16.33 2.95
CA GLU A 50 -11.95 17.31 1.98
C GLU A 50 -12.28 16.91 0.54
N GLU A 51 -12.26 15.62 0.24
CA GLU A 51 -12.64 15.05 -1.07
C GLU A 51 -14.19 14.96 -1.26
N GLY A 52 -14.98 15.47 -0.30
CA GLY A 52 -16.43 15.56 -0.39
C GLY A 52 -17.20 14.31 0.03
N TYR A 53 -16.53 13.34 0.65
CA TYR A 53 -17.17 12.11 1.14
C TYR A 53 -17.45 12.18 2.64
N ASN A 54 -18.49 11.47 3.08
CA ASN A 54 -18.65 11.16 4.49
C ASN A 54 -17.79 9.91 4.84
N PRO A 55 -17.31 9.78 6.08
CA PRO A 55 -16.56 8.60 6.50
C PRO A 55 -17.26 7.27 6.20
N TRP A 56 -18.57 7.18 6.35
CA TRP A 56 -19.38 5.97 6.06
C TRP A 56 -19.61 5.70 4.58
N ASP A 57 -19.18 6.60 3.69
CA ASP A 57 -19.19 6.35 2.24
C ASP A 57 -18.03 5.46 1.82
N LEU A 58 -17.01 5.29 2.69
CA LEU A 58 -15.86 4.43 2.39
C LEU A 58 -16.32 3.00 2.11
N ALA A 59 -16.03 2.52 0.90
CA ALA A 59 -16.49 1.22 0.44
C ALA A 59 -15.62 0.05 0.90
N LEU A 60 -14.30 0.29 1.01
CA LEU A 60 -13.30 -0.73 1.28
C LEU A 60 -12.02 -0.09 1.84
N ILE A 61 -11.34 -0.80 2.73
CA ILE A 61 -9.96 -0.55 3.14
C ILE A 61 -9.11 -1.72 2.65
N ILE A 62 -8.14 -1.45 1.77
CA ILE A 62 -7.18 -2.43 1.25
C ILE A 62 -5.88 -2.25 2.02
N ILE A 63 -5.34 -3.33 2.58
CA ILE A 63 -4.01 -3.36 3.19
C ILE A 63 -3.07 -4.07 2.23
N THR A 64 -2.07 -3.34 1.70
CA THR A 64 -1.12 -3.89 0.74
C THR A 64 -0.28 -5.01 1.34
N HIS A 65 0.09 -4.90 2.62
CA HIS A 65 0.80 -5.92 3.38
C HIS A 65 0.78 -5.61 4.90
N ALA A 66 1.02 -6.61 5.73
CA ALA A 66 0.88 -6.50 7.18
C ALA A 66 2.14 -5.96 7.88
N HIS A 67 2.68 -4.80 7.45
CA HIS A 67 3.58 -3.99 8.24
C HIS A 67 2.83 -2.86 8.94
N ILE A 68 3.25 -2.52 10.17
CA ILE A 68 2.50 -1.62 11.06
C ILE A 68 2.33 -0.21 10.49
N ASP A 69 3.20 0.24 9.64
CA ASP A 69 3.15 1.54 8.96
C ASP A 69 2.23 1.53 7.72
N HIS A 70 1.61 0.39 7.42
CA HIS A 70 0.56 0.24 6.41
C HIS A 70 -0.80 -0.07 7.04
N PHE A 71 -0.86 -0.93 8.08
CA PHE A 71 -2.13 -1.28 8.71
C PHE A 71 -2.42 -0.59 10.05
N GLY A 72 -1.49 0.19 10.59
CA GLY A 72 -1.51 0.66 11.99
C GLY A 72 -2.76 1.46 12.41
N SER A 73 -3.49 2.06 11.48
CA SER A 73 -4.76 2.74 11.74
C SER A 73 -5.98 2.00 11.16
N ALA A 74 -5.82 0.78 10.63
CA ALA A 74 -6.91 0.03 9.98
C ALA A 74 -8.09 -0.24 10.94
N ALA A 75 -7.81 -0.71 12.15
CA ALA A 75 -8.85 -0.97 13.15
C ALA A 75 -9.66 0.29 13.51
N ALA A 76 -8.96 1.42 13.72
CA ALA A 76 -9.61 2.70 14.04
C ALA A 76 -10.47 3.21 12.86
N LEU A 77 -9.97 3.08 11.63
CA LEU A 77 -10.71 3.48 10.42
C LEU A 77 -11.90 2.56 10.17
N ALA A 78 -11.73 1.24 10.26
CA ALA A 78 -12.84 0.30 10.12
C ALA A 78 -13.93 0.56 11.15
N GLY A 79 -13.57 0.84 12.40
CA GLY A 79 -14.52 1.20 13.46
C GLY A 79 -15.25 2.53 13.20
N ALA A 80 -14.55 3.53 12.65
CA ALA A 80 -15.12 4.85 12.39
C ALA A 80 -15.99 4.91 11.11
N THR A 81 -15.73 4.05 10.14
CA THR A 81 -16.36 4.10 8.81
C THR A 81 -17.32 2.95 8.55
N GLY A 82 -17.17 1.83 9.27
CA GLY A 82 -17.87 0.59 8.97
C GLY A 82 -17.36 -0.13 7.71
N ALA A 83 -16.28 0.37 7.06
CA ALA A 83 -15.75 -0.21 5.85
C ALA A 83 -15.12 -1.59 6.12
N PRO A 84 -15.37 -2.60 5.27
CA PRO A 84 -14.69 -3.87 5.35
C PRO A 84 -13.19 -3.71 5.06
N VAL A 85 -12.38 -4.59 5.64
CA VAL A 85 -10.93 -4.62 5.40
C VAL A 85 -10.59 -5.81 4.51
N LEU A 86 -9.72 -5.58 3.52
CA LEU A 86 -9.18 -6.58 2.62
C LEU A 86 -7.66 -6.66 2.80
N VAL A 87 -7.14 -7.88 2.81
CA VAL A 87 -5.71 -8.19 2.85
C VAL A 87 -5.46 -9.52 2.16
N SER A 88 -4.21 -9.86 1.87
CA SER A 88 -3.88 -11.20 1.38
C SER A 88 -4.25 -12.29 2.40
N ALA A 89 -4.67 -13.45 1.93
CA ALA A 89 -5.06 -14.56 2.79
C ALA A 89 -3.91 -14.98 3.73
N GLY A 90 -2.67 -14.96 3.22
CA GLY A 90 -1.48 -15.33 3.99
C GLY A 90 -1.11 -14.38 5.13
N GLU A 91 -1.64 -13.15 5.14
CA GLU A 91 -1.33 -12.14 6.17
C GLU A 91 -2.53 -11.78 7.06
N ALA A 92 -3.69 -12.36 6.76
CA ALA A 92 -4.94 -12.06 7.44
C ALA A 92 -4.89 -12.33 8.96
N ASP A 93 -4.23 -13.40 9.37
CA ASP A 93 -4.12 -13.76 10.78
C ASP A 93 -3.15 -12.85 11.55
N ALA A 94 -2.06 -12.39 10.91
CA ALA A 94 -1.17 -11.39 11.51
C ALA A 94 -1.92 -10.07 11.71
N LEU A 95 -2.65 -9.61 10.69
CA LEU A 95 -3.48 -8.41 10.77
C LEU A 95 -4.54 -8.52 11.88
N ALA A 96 -5.21 -9.66 12.01
CA ALA A 96 -6.22 -9.89 13.06
C ALA A 96 -5.62 -9.81 14.47
N ARG A 97 -4.36 -10.21 14.64
CA ARG A 97 -3.65 -10.14 15.94
C ARG A 97 -2.95 -8.79 16.18
N GLY A 98 -3.02 -7.84 15.25
CA GLY A 98 -2.24 -6.60 15.34
C GLY A 98 -0.73 -6.84 15.30
N GLU A 99 -0.30 -7.89 14.61
CA GLU A 99 1.08 -8.32 14.49
C GLU A 99 1.70 -7.78 13.22
N SER A 100 2.75 -6.95 13.38
CA SER A 100 3.55 -6.52 12.22
C SER A 100 4.47 -7.66 11.79
N LEU A 101 4.43 -8.01 10.50
CA LEU A 101 5.34 -9.01 9.96
C LEU A 101 6.80 -8.58 10.10
N PRO A 102 7.75 -9.55 10.20
CA PRO A 102 9.17 -9.23 10.31
C PRO A 102 9.70 -8.55 9.05
N ALA A 103 10.28 -7.35 9.19
CA ALA A 103 11.00 -6.69 8.11
C ALA A 103 12.37 -7.34 7.93
N LYS A 104 12.53 -8.18 6.89
CA LYS A 104 13.79 -8.89 6.60
C LYS A 104 14.74 -7.95 5.83
N PRO A 105 15.94 -7.62 6.36
CA PRO A 105 16.88 -6.75 5.67
C PRO A 105 17.38 -7.38 4.36
N ALA A 106 17.21 -6.66 3.25
CA ALA A 106 17.65 -7.08 1.91
C ALA A 106 18.88 -6.30 1.41
N SER A 107 19.34 -5.31 2.19
CA SER A 107 20.45 -4.42 1.82
C SER A 107 21.24 -3.99 3.07
N LEU A 108 22.45 -3.43 2.87
CA LEU A 108 23.24 -2.89 3.98
C LEU A 108 22.50 -1.76 4.72
N PRO A 109 21.88 -0.77 4.04
CA PRO A 109 21.03 0.21 4.72
C PRO A 109 19.87 -0.44 5.48
N GLY A 110 19.25 -1.47 4.93
CA GLY A 110 18.19 -2.23 5.60
C GLY A 110 18.67 -2.91 6.89
N ARG A 111 19.88 -3.47 6.90
CA ARG A 111 20.48 -4.06 8.13
C ARG A 111 20.68 -3.01 9.22
N LEU A 112 21.19 -1.83 8.87
CA LEU A 112 21.38 -0.74 9.81
C LEU A 112 20.04 -0.24 10.36
N MET A 113 19.05 -0.05 9.49
CA MET A 113 17.71 0.36 9.88
C MET A 113 17.03 -0.70 10.78
N HIS A 114 17.21 -1.99 10.47
CA HIS A 114 16.65 -3.08 11.26
C HIS A 114 17.15 -3.07 12.72
N LEU A 115 18.42 -2.72 12.95
CA LEU A 115 18.97 -2.56 14.30
C LEU A 115 18.28 -1.44 15.08
N MET A 116 17.82 -0.38 14.39
CA MET A 116 17.11 0.75 15.00
C MET A 116 15.62 0.45 15.25
N ILE A 117 14.97 -0.29 14.34
CA ILE A 117 13.55 -0.61 14.45
C ILE A 117 13.28 -1.62 15.56
N GLY A 118 14.19 -2.58 15.76
CA GLY A 118 14.05 -3.65 16.75
C GLY A 118 12.88 -4.63 16.44
N LYS A 119 12.69 -5.59 17.34
CA LYS A 119 11.52 -6.48 17.30
C LYS A 119 10.31 -5.77 17.90
N ARG A 120 9.20 -5.75 17.19
CA ARG A 120 7.93 -5.19 17.69
C ARG A 120 7.07 -6.33 18.21
N ALA A 121 6.58 -6.18 19.44
CA ALA A 121 5.56 -7.08 19.98
C ALA A 121 4.22 -6.87 19.27
N PRO A 122 3.39 -7.92 19.14
CA PRO A 122 2.01 -7.76 18.71
C PRO A 122 1.27 -6.72 19.56
N LYS A 123 0.41 -5.96 18.92
CA LYS A 123 -0.45 -4.94 19.54
C LYS A 123 -1.91 -5.28 19.25
N PRO A 124 -2.54 -6.14 20.08
CA PRO A 124 -3.90 -6.63 19.83
C PRO A 124 -4.92 -5.50 19.62
N GLU A 125 -4.70 -4.35 20.25
CA GLU A 125 -5.54 -3.15 20.10
C GLU A 125 -5.52 -2.56 18.68
N LEU A 126 -4.54 -2.92 17.85
CA LEU A 126 -4.43 -2.52 16.45
C LEU A 126 -4.97 -3.58 15.50
N GLY A 127 -5.31 -4.76 16.03
CA GLY A 127 -5.82 -5.87 15.26
C GLY A 127 -7.18 -5.56 14.64
N VAL A 128 -7.36 -5.97 13.40
CA VAL A 128 -8.64 -5.92 12.69
C VAL A 128 -8.83 -7.22 11.92
N THR A 129 -9.97 -7.88 12.13
CA THR A 129 -10.29 -9.11 11.39
C THR A 129 -10.71 -8.74 9.98
N PRO A 130 -9.93 -9.12 8.94
CA PRO A 130 -10.29 -8.81 7.57
C PRO A 130 -11.51 -9.64 7.14
N VAL A 131 -12.45 -8.98 6.47
CA VAL A 131 -13.66 -9.61 5.93
C VAL A 131 -13.35 -10.27 4.58
N ILE A 132 -12.43 -9.67 3.79
CA ILE A 132 -12.05 -10.15 2.47
C ILE A 132 -10.59 -10.58 2.50
N ARG A 133 -10.34 -11.84 2.14
CA ARG A 133 -9.01 -12.45 2.07
C ARG A 133 -8.74 -12.87 0.63
N VAL A 134 -7.66 -12.38 0.04
CA VAL A 134 -7.32 -12.63 -1.36
C VAL A 134 -5.98 -13.35 -1.51
N ASP A 135 -5.92 -14.29 -2.44
CA ASP A 135 -4.70 -15.04 -2.81
C ASP A 135 -4.51 -15.14 -4.33
N ALA A 136 -5.45 -14.55 -5.09
CA ALA A 136 -5.48 -14.46 -6.54
C ALA A 136 -5.95 -13.07 -6.97
N PRO A 137 -5.87 -12.70 -8.26
CA PRO A 137 -6.41 -11.45 -8.76
C PRO A 137 -7.86 -11.23 -8.35
N TYR A 138 -8.19 -10.04 -7.85
CA TYR A 138 -9.50 -9.69 -7.31
C TYR A 138 -10.00 -8.37 -7.90
N ARG A 139 -11.11 -8.43 -8.64
CA ARG A 139 -11.72 -7.27 -9.30
C ARG A 139 -12.38 -6.33 -8.29
N LEU A 140 -12.26 -5.02 -8.55
CA LEU A 140 -12.83 -3.97 -7.70
C LEU A 140 -14.18 -3.43 -8.21
N ASP A 141 -14.75 -4.01 -9.28
CA ASP A 141 -16.03 -3.60 -9.85
C ASP A 141 -17.17 -3.57 -8.83
N GLY A 142 -17.20 -4.54 -7.90
CA GLY A 142 -18.17 -4.59 -6.81
C GLY A 142 -18.13 -3.38 -5.86
N PHE A 143 -17.04 -2.62 -5.89
CA PHE A 143 -16.86 -1.37 -5.14
C PHE A 143 -16.98 -0.13 -6.02
N GLY A 144 -17.29 -0.30 -7.32
CA GLY A 144 -17.46 0.79 -8.29
C GLY A 144 -16.13 1.37 -8.78
N ILE A 145 -15.03 0.62 -8.69
CA ILE A 145 -13.70 0.97 -9.18
C ILE A 145 -13.34 0.04 -10.35
N ASP A 146 -13.00 0.62 -11.50
CA ASP A 146 -12.46 -0.15 -12.63
C ASP A 146 -10.98 -0.42 -12.41
N GLY A 147 -10.71 -1.58 -11.84
CA GLY A 147 -9.38 -2.00 -11.45
C GLY A 147 -9.40 -3.37 -10.78
N GLU A 148 -8.23 -3.82 -10.41
CA GLU A 148 -8.05 -5.10 -9.72
C GLU A 148 -6.90 -5.05 -8.71
N ILE A 149 -6.94 -5.96 -7.77
CA ILE A 149 -5.84 -6.25 -6.85
C ILE A 149 -5.12 -7.48 -7.38
N ILE A 150 -3.80 -7.40 -7.51
CA ILE A 150 -2.96 -8.52 -7.93
C ILE A 150 -1.94 -8.86 -6.84
N PRO A 151 -1.66 -10.17 -6.58
CA PRO A 151 -0.54 -10.55 -5.74
C PRO A 151 0.79 -10.13 -6.37
N THR A 152 1.62 -9.44 -5.58
CA THR A 152 2.98 -9.01 -5.97
C THR A 152 3.95 -9.35 -4.86
N PRO A 153 4.20 -10.66 -4.63
CA PRO A 153 5.03 -11.12 -3.53
C PRO A 153 6.47 -10.65 -3.65
N GLY A 154 7.15 -10.61 -2.50
CA GLY A 154 8.58 -10.36 -2.44
C GLY A 154 8.99 -9.48 -1.26
N HIS A 155 8.41 -8.30 -1.10
CA HIS A 155 8.61 -7.50 0.11
C HIS A 155 8.07 -8.27 1.33
N THR A 156 6.82 -8.69 1.27
CA THR A 156 6.28 -9.80 2.05
C THR A 156 5.75 -10.89 1.11
N ALA A 157 5.42 -12.06 1.64
CA ALA A 157 4.85 -13.14 0.84
C ALA A 157 3.42 -12.81 0.35
N GLY A 158 2.71 -11.97 1.09
CA GLY A 158 1.34 -11.58 0.80
C GLY A 158 1.19 -10.16 0.26
N SER A 159 2.28 -9.52 -0.20
CA SER A 159 2.20 -8.19 -0.78
C SER A 159 1.25 -8.13 -1.97
N LEU A 160 0.46 -7.05 -2.02
CA LEU A 160 -0.55 -6.79 -3.04
C LEU A 160 -0.27 -5.47 -3.75
N THR A 161 -0.63 -5.41 -5.03
CA THR A 161 -0.68 -4.19 -5.84
C THR A 161 -2.12 -3.95 -6.28
N VAL A 162 -2.57 -2.69 -6.24
CA VAL A 162 -3.84 -2.27 -6.84
C VAL A 162 -3.53 -1.64 -8.19
N THR A 163 -4.14 -2.16 -9.26
CA THR A 163 -4.01 -1.63 -10.62
C THR A 163 -5.33 -1.03 -11.08
N LEU A 164 -5.30 0.15 -11.67
CA LEU A 164 -6.49 0.86 -12.12
C LEU A 164 -6.49 0.96 -13.66
N ALA A 165 -7.66 0.88 -14.27
CA ALA A 165 -7.81 1.03 -15.73
C ALA A 165 -7.33 2.39 -16.26
N THR A 166 -7.22 3.40 -15.38
CA THR A 166 -6.64 4.72 -15.69
C THR A 166 -5.12 4.69 -15.87
N GLY A 167 -4.46 3.55 -15.58
CA GLY A 167 -3.00 3.41 -15.64
C GLY A 167 -2.29 3.90 -14.37
N GLU A 168 -2.98 3.99 -13.26
CA GLU A 168 -2.45 4.30 -11.94
C GLU A 168 -2.31 3.00 -11.14
N ASP A 169 -1.10 2.67 -10.68
CA ASP A 169 -0.83 1.50 -9.87
C ASP A 169 -0.37 1.90 -8.46
N LEU A 170 -0.87 1.21 -7.44
CA LEU A 170 -0.48 1.40 -6.05
C LEU A 170 0.22 0.12 -5.58
N VAL A 171 1.54 0.19 -5.46
CA VAL A 171 2.40 -1.01 -5.36
C VAL A 171 2.88 -1.32 -3.93
N GLY A 172 2.39 -0.59 -2.92
CA GLY A 172 2.90 -0.72 -1.55
C GLY A 172 4.42 -0.55 -1.51
N ASP A 173 5.10 -1.52 -0.89
CA ASP A 173 6.55 -1.52 -0.71
C ASP A 173 7.32 -2.37 -1.72
N LEU A 174 6.68 -2.70 -2.86
CA LEU A 174 7.37 -3.36 -3.96
C LEU A 174 8.53 -2.50 -4.50
N VAL A 175 8.35 -1.19 -4.49
CA VAL A 175 9.32 -0.16 -4.85
C VAL A 175 9.28 0.96 -3.82
N MET A 176 10.41 1.57 -3.52
CA MET A 176 10.53 2.65 -2.55
C MET A 176 11.20 3.88 -3.16
N GLY A 177 10.81 5.06 -2.67
CA GLY A 177 11.34 6.37 -3.08
C GLY A 177 11.94 7.16 -1.93
N MET A 178 12.52 6.50 -0.92
CA MET A 178 13.08 7.17 0.25
C MET A 178 14.33 7.99 -0.09
N PHE A 179 14.47 9.09 0.67
CA PHE A 179 15.59 10.05 0.64
C PHE A 179 16.98 9.39 0.38
N PRO A 180 17.95 10.04 -0.36
CA PRO A 180 18.00 11.47 -0.62
C PRO A 180 17.50 11.94 -1.99
N ALA A 181 16.94 11.16 -2.83
CA ALA A 181 16.44 11.66 -4.12
C ALA A 181 15.20 10.89 -4.50
N HIS A 182 14.16 11.58 -4.94
CA HIS A 182 12.95 11.08 -5.58
C HIS A 182 13.26 10.15 -6.77
N ARG A 183 13.87 8.99 -6.46
CA ARG A 183 14.22 7.94 -7.43
C ARG A 183 13.67 6.62 -6.95
N ALA A 184 13.03 5.90 -7.84
CA ALA A 184 12.61 4.53 -7.59
C ALA A 184 13.81 3.65 -7.21
N ARG A 185 13.67 2.83 -6.20
CA ARG A 185 14.69 1.91 -5.69
C ARG A 185 14.05 0.59 -5.30
N LEU A 186 14.83 -0.46 -5.33
CA LEU A 186 14.45 -1.72 -4.71
C LEU A 186 14.25 -1.54 -3.20
N PRO A 187 13.31 -2.26 -2.59
CA PRO A 187 13.04 -2.14 -1.16
C PRO A 187 14.26 -2.54 -0.33
N VAL A 188 14.50 -1.80 0.75
CA VAL A 188 15.60 -2.10 1.71
C VAL A 188 15.30 -3.32 2.57
N PHE A 189 14.02 -3.68 2.69
CA PHE A 189 13.52 -4.90 3.31
C PHE A 189 12.79 -5.74 2.27
N ALA A 190 13.05 -7.03 2.23
CA ALA A 190 12.33 -7.98 1.40
C ALA A 190 12.47 -9.40 1.95
N GLY A 191 11.38 -10.13 1.92
CA GLY A 191 11.38 -11.56 2.23
C GLY A 191 12.12 -12.37 1.17
N ASP A 192 11.92 -11.98 -0.10
CA ASP A 192 12.52 -12.58 -1.28
C ASP A 192 12.73 -11.50 -2.36
N MET A 193 14.00 -11.15 -2.62
CA MET A 193 14.37 -10.16 -3.63
C MET A 193 14.21 -10.68 -5.08
N GLY A 194 14.24 -11.98 -5.28
CA GLY A 194 13.93 -12.61 -6.56
C GLY A 194 12.46 -12.37 -6.92
N ALA A 195 11.57 -12.70 -5.99
CA ALA A 195 10.14 -12.46 -6.14
C ALA A 195 9.80 -10.95 -6.30
N VAL A 196 10.50 -10.05 -5.58
CA VAL A 196 10.36 -8.58 -5.79
C VAL A 196 10.62 -8.23 -7.26
N LYS A 197 11.73 -8.71 -7.84
CA LYS A 197 12.08 -8.40 -9.22
C LYS A 197 11.09 -8.97 -10.23
N GLU A 198 10.58 -10.18 -9.99
CA GLU A 198 9.52 -10.76 -10.84
C GLU A 198 8.23 -9.94 -10.76
N SER A 199 7.81 -9.56 -9.56
CA SER A 199 6.63 -8.70 -9.34
C SER A 199 6.80 -7.33 -10.02
N ILE A 200 8.00 -6.71 -9.93
CA ILE A 200 8.29 -5.46 -10.65
C ILE A 200 8.18 -5.67 -12.17
N ARG A 201 8.70 -6.81 -12.73
CA ARG A 201 8.56 -7.10 -14.17
C ARG A 201 7.09 -7.19 -14.58
N ALA A 202 6.28 -7.89 -13.79
CA ALA A 202 4.86 -8.04 -14.07
C ALA A 202 4.12 -6.68 -14.08
N VAL A 203 4.34 -5.85 -13.06
CA VAL A 203 3.75 -4.49 -12.99
C VAL A 203 4.27 -3.60 -14.13
N ALA A 204 5.58 -3.57 -14.38
CA ALA A 204 6.16 -2.74 -15.44
C ALA A 204 5.72 -3.16 -16.85
N ALA A 205 5.37 -4.42 -17.07
CA ALA A 205 4.88 -4.92 -18.36
C ALA A 205 3.54 -4.29 -18.76
N ALA A 206 2.70 -3.94 -17.80
CA ALA A 206 1.45 -3.21 -18.01
C ALA A 206 1.67 -1.71 -18.37
N ARG A 207 2.91 -1.20 -18.24
CA ARG A 207 3.30 0.20 -18.52
C ARG A 207 2.43 1.23 -17.81
N PRO A 208 2.29 1.16 -16.49
CA PRO A 208 1.49 2.14 -15.77
C PRO A 208 2.02 3.56 -16.03
N ALA A 209 1.10 4.52 -16.14
CA ALA A 209 1.45 5.93 -16.29
C ALA A 209 2.02 6.48 -14.98
N ILE A 210 1.41 6.10 -13.85
CA ILE A 210 1.83 6.51 -12.51
C ILE A 210 1.90 5.28 -11.59
N VAL A 211 2.93 5.27 -10.75
CA VAL A 211 3.16 4.23 -9.74
C VAL A 211 3.30 4.89 -8.38
N TYR A 212 2.33 4.69 -7.54
CA TYR A 212 2.33 5.14 -6.15
C TYR A 212 2.97 4.08 -5.25
N THR A 213 3.82 4.51 -4.33
CA THR A 213 4.57 3.63 -3.44
C THR A 213 4.29 3.94 -1.98
N GLY A 214 4.38 2.96 -1.12
CA GLY A 214 4.18 3.13 0.32
C GLY A 214 5.12 4.16 0.94
N HIS A 215 6.32 4.32 0.38
CA HIS A 215 7.33 5.28 0.83
C HIS A 215 7.88 6.10 -0.34
N GLY A 216 7.67 7.42 -0.32
CA GLY A 216 8.07 8.34 -1.39
C GLY A 216 7.17 8.23 -2.63
N GLY A 217 7.73 8.43 -3.82
CA GLY A 217 6.96 8.45 -5.06
C GLY A 217 6.13 9.73 -5.22
N PRO A 218 5.26 9.80 -6.24
CA PRO A 218 5.02 8.76 -7.25
C PRO A 218 6.14 8.63 -8.30
N PHE A 219 6.12 7.53 -9.06
CA PHE A 219 7.04 7.21 -10.15
C PHE A 219 6.27 6.87 -11.43
N THR A 220 7.00 6.50 -12.50
CA THR A 220 6.43 6.00 -13.75
C THR A 220 6.72 4.52 -13.93
N GLY A 221 5.98 3.83 -14.81
CA GLY A 221 6.30 2.46 -15.20
C GLY A 221 7.70 2.33 -15.82
N ALA A 222 8.23 3.39 -16.45
CA ALA A 222 9.59 3.42 -16.98
C ALA A 222 10.65 3.39 -15.87
N ASP A 223 10.39 4.09 -14.74
CA ASP A 223 11.27 4.07 -13.57
C ASP A 223 11.33 2.66 -12.97
N LEU A 224 10.19 1.95 -12.90
CA LEU A 224 10.15 0.57 -12.44
C LEU A 224 10.93 -0.36 -13.37
N ALA A 225 10.73 -0.25 -14.68
CA ALA A 225 11.43 -1.06 -15.67
C ALA A 225 12.97 -0.85 -15.62
N ALA A 226 13.42 0.34 -15.22
CA ALA A 226 14.84 0.64 -15.06
C ALA A 226 15.49 -0.10 -13.87
N LEU A 227 14.71 -0.50 -12.84
CA LEU A 227 15.24 -1.22 -11.67
C LEU A 227 15.62 -2.68 -11.93
N ILE A 228 15.15 -3.24 -13.03
CA ILE A 228 15.26 -4.69 -13.33
C ILE A 228 16.00 -4.99 -14.62
N ARG A 229 16.63 -3.96 -15.21
CA ARG A 229 17.53 -4.08 -16.37
C ARG A 229 18.88 -4.69 -15.99
#